data_76f8b7900c64d2f4b50dd5802eb594b3
#
_entry.id   76f8b7900c64d2f4b50dd5802eb594b3
#
_cell.length_a   1.000
_cell.length_b   1.000
_cell.length_c   1.000
_cell.angle_alpha   90.00
_cell.angle_beta   90.00
_cell.angle_gamma   90.00
#
_symmetry.space_group_name_H-M   'P 1'
#
loop_
_entity.id
_entity.type
_entity.pdbx_description
1 polymer ?
#
loop_
_entity_poly.entity_id
_entity_poly.type
_entity_poly.pdbx_seq_one_letter_code
_entity_poly.pdbx_strand_id
1 'polypeptide(L)'
;MNRIPRISIHDYNYELPEDRIAKYPVVPKHNSKLLVFDKGNIIHDTFLNLPNHLNANEIILVNNTKVIPARLWFDKGDGVWIQIFLLKPLSHDWSTWQVMVGNRRKFKEHDQLSINKDEGKLTLSWGDRENNIIKFESTGLSIPEWIEQLGEIPLPPYLNRDAEESDKQDYQAIFAKNKGAVAAPTASLHFTPELLVKMQNAGIQQIEATLHVGAGTFKPVSVDFVDEHEMHAEQFEIDITLIEELLSRNSGIIALGTTACRVLESLPLLGAKLILGELDDVFVAAEDGYRKVLREIPTRDTLEALLKYMKMGDGKLRGETQIFMVPGFSFRLSSGMITNFHQPKSTLMLLIAAFVGSNWPQIYEEAMANGYRFLSYGDGSLLRGEKNIKW
;
A
#
# COMPACT_ATOMS: atom_id res chain seq x y z
N MET A 1 16.37 -21.47 -6.74
CA MET A 1 16.77 -20.15 -7.24
C MET A 1 16.73 -19.20 -6.05
N ASN A 2 17.75 -18.37 -5.86
CA ASN A 2 17.83 -17.40 -4.76
C ASN A 2 17.72 -15.96 -5.30
N ARG A 3 17.04 -15.77 -6.41
CA ARG A 3 16.92 -14.46 -7.09
C ARG A 3 15.51 -14.27 -7.62
N ILE A 4 15.11 -13.03 -7.77
CA ILE A 4 13.89 -12.63 -8.48
C ILE A 4 13.94 -13.24 -9.89
N PRO A 5 12.86 -13.89 -10.36
CA PRO A 5 12.83 -14.45 -11.71
C PRO A 5 13.02 -13.38 -12.79
N ARG A 6 13.80 -13.70 -13.82
CA ARG A 6 13.94 -12.83 -15.00
C ARG A 6 12.69 -12.98 -15.89
N ILE A 7 11.79 -12.03 -15.79
CA ILE A 7 10.49 -12.01 -16.46
C ILE A 7 10.42 -10.70 -17.26
N SER A 8 9.90 -10.75 -18.49
CA SER A 8 9.60 -9.55 -19.26
C SER A 8 8.38 -8.85 -18.71
N ILE A 9 8.47 -7.54 -18.42
CA ILE A 9 7.32 -6.74 -18.02
C ILE A 9 6.25 -6.65 -19.11
N HIS A 10 6.67 -6.83 -20.38
CA HIS A 10 5.77 -6.77 -21.53
C HIS A 10 4.77 -7.92 -21.57
N ASP A 11 5.06 -9.06 -20.92
CA ASP A 11 4.13 -10.19 -20.80
C ASP A 11 2.93 -9.89 -19.89
N TYR A 12 2.99 -8.77 -19.13
CA TYR A 12 1.95 -8.30 -18.21
C TYR A 12 1.33 -6.98 -18.69
N ASN A 13 1.19 -6.88 -19.99
CA ASN A 13 0.54 -5.77 -20.68
C ASN A 13 -0.89 -6.12 -21.06
N TYR A 14 -1.76 -5.13 -21.03
CA TYR A 14 -3.11 -5.17 -21.60
C TYR A 14 -3.50 -3.75 -22.01
N GLU A 15 -4.50 -3.62 -22.86
CA GLU A 15 -5.00 -2.32 -23.27
C GLU A 15 -5.94 -1.76 -22.18
N LEU A 16 -5.61 -0.59 -21.65
CA LEU A 16 -6.42 0.15 -20.69
C LEU A 16 -6.86 1.48 -21.32
N PRO A 17 -8.08 1.56 -21.85
CA PRO A 17 -8.64 2.81 -22.37
C PRO A 17 -8.78 3.87 -21.27
N GLU A 18 -8.56 5.15 -21.62
CA GLU A 18 -8.59 6.24 -20.63
C GLU A 18 -9.98 6.42 -20.01
N ASP A 19 -11.05 6.15 -20.75
CA ASP A 19 -12.43 6.22 -20.27
C ASP A 19 -12.78 5.14 -19.23
N ARG A 20 -11.94 4.11 -19.08
CA ARG A 20 -12.05 3.10 -18.03
C ARG A 20 -11.40 3.53 -16.72
N ILE A 21 -10.57 4.56 -16.70
CA ILE A 21 -9.95 5.09 -15.49
C ILE A 21 -10.96 5.94 -14.73
N ALA A 22 -11.38 5.47 -13.54
CA ALA A 22 -12.33 6.20 -12.72
C ALA A 22 -11.68 7.43 -12.08
N LYS A 23 -12.16 8.62 -12.42
CA LYS A 23 -11.67 9.88 -11.83
C LYS A 23 -12.31 10.21 -10.48
N TYR A 24 -13.47 9.63 -10.19
CA TYR A 24 -14.24 9.81 -8.95
C TYR A 24 -14.84 8.48 -8.49
N PRO A 25 -15.04 8.28 -7.17
CA PRO A 25 -15.74 7.10 -6.67
C PRO A 25 -17.22 7.10 -7.08
N VAL A 26 -17.83 5.93 -7.08
CA VAL A 26 -19.31 5.84 -7.08
C VAL A 26 -19.86 6.25 -5.72
N VAL A 27 -21.09 6.74 -5.69
CA VAL A 27 -21.79 7.10 -4.46
C VAL A 27 -23.10 6.31 -4.37
N PRO A 28 -23.31 5.56 -3.30
CA PRO A 28 -22.36 5.22 -2.20
C PRO A 28 -21.22 4.30 -2.69
N LYS A 29 -20.04 4.38 -2.02
CA LYS A 29 -18.81 3.71 -2.46
C LYS A 29 -18.92 2.18 -2.57
N HIS A 30 -19.76 1.55 -1.73
CA HIS A 30 -20.03 0.10 -1.76
C HIS A 30 -20.85 -0.38 -2.96
N ASN A 31 -21.36 0.53 -3.80
CA ASN A 31 -21.99 0.18 -5.08
C ASN A 31 -20.96 -0.05 -6.21
N SER A 32 -19.67 0.09 -5.94
CA SER A 32 -18.62 -0.34 -6.88
C SER A 32 -18.81 -1.81 -7.22
N LYS A 33 -18.54 -2.17 -8.47
CA LYS A 33 -18.60 -3.56 -8.92
C LYS A 33 -17.52 -4.39 -8.24
N LEU A 34 -17.86 -5.64 -7.96
CA LEU A 34 -16.97 -6.67 -7.40
C LEU A 34 -16.89 -7.86 -8.35
N LEU A 35 -15.71 -8.14 -8.87
CA LEU A 35 -15.42 -9.37 -9.57
C LEU A 35 -14.89 -10.39 -8.56
N VAL A 36 -15.57 -11.52 -8.41
CA VAL A 36 -15.11 -12.61 -7.55
C VAL A 36 -14.51 -13.71 -8.42
N PHE A 37 -13.23 -14.00 -8.20
CA PHE A 37 -12.52 -15.10 -8.85
C PHE A 37 -12.19 -16.19 -7.83
N ASP A 38 -12.72 -17.39 -8.05
CA ASP A 38 -12.42 -18.56 -7.24
C ASP A 38 -12.25 -19.79 -8.12
N LYS A 39 -11.05 -20.38 -8.15
CA LYS A 39 -10.71 -21.64 -8.85
C LYS A 39 -11.18 -21.67 -10.30
N GLY A 40 -10.97 -20.58 -11.03
CA GLY A 40 -11.35 -20.46 -12.44
C GLY A 40 -12.78 -19.96 -12.68
N ASN A 41 -13.61 -19.88 -11.65
CA ASN A 41 -14.97 -19.33 -11.76
C ASN A 41 -14.93 -17.82 -11.53
N ILE A 42 -15.69 -17.09 -12.34
CA ILE A 42 -15.88 -15.63 -12.20
C ILE A 42 -17.35 -15.35 -11.90
N ILE A 43 -17.59 -14.52 -10.90
CA ILE A 43 -18.90 -14.02 -10.51
C ILE A 43 -18.84 -12.49 -10.49
N HIS A 44 -19.89 -11.83 -10.97
CA HIS A 44 -20.04 -10.37 -10.93
C HIS A 44 -21.06 -9.98 -9.87
N ASP A 45 -20.68 -9.03 -9.01
CA ASP A 45 -21.51 -8.53 -7.92
C ASP A 45 -21.14 -7.07 -7.62
N THR A 46 -21.52 -6.59 -6.44
CA THR A 46 -21.12 -5.29 -5.88
C THR A 46 -20.44 -5.48 -4.53
N PHE A 47 -19.64 -4.49 -4.09
CA PHE A 47 -18.99 -4.55 -2.77
C PHE A 47 -19.99 -4.68 -1.61
N LEU A 48 -21.21 -4.16 -1.75
CA LEU A 48 -22.24 -4.31 -0.73
C LEU A 48 -22.56 -5.78 -0.41
N ASN A 49 -22.35 -6.67 -1.38
CA ASN A 49 -22.59 -8.11 -1.27
C ASN A 49 -21.31 -8.91 -0.99
N LEU A 50 -20.17 -8.26 -0.79
CA LEU A 50 -18.91 -8.92 -0.44
C LEU A 50 -19.05 -9.98 0.67
N PRO A 51 -19.84 -9.76 1.75
CA PRO A 51 -19.99 -10.77 2.80
C PRO A 51 -20.55 -12.10 2.30
N ASN A 52 -21.33 -12.12 1.22
CA ASN A 52 -21.89 -13.36 0.64
C ASN A 52 -20.82 -14.24 -0.05
N HIS A 53 -19.67 -13.67 -0.36
CA HIS A 53 -18.54 -14.32 -1.02
C HIS A 53 -17.40 -14.69 -0.04
N LEU A 54 -17.64 -14.45 1.24
CA LEU A 54 -16.70 -14.75 2.33
C LEU A 54 -17.27 -15.88 3.21
N ASN A 55 -16.39 -16.70 3.75
CA ASN A 55 -16.81 -17.71 4.70
C ASN A 55 -16.97 -17.11 6.10
N ALA A 56 -17.91 -17.64 6.89
CA ALA A 56 -18.03 -17.27 8.29
C ALA A 56 -16.70 -17.53 9.02
N ASN A 57 -16.31 -16.59 9.87
CA ASN A 57 -15.03 -16.59 10.59
C ASN A 57 -13.78 -16.31 9.72
N GLU A 58 -13.89 -15.95 8.44
CA GLU A 58 -12.74 -15.40 7.74
C GLU A 58 -12.31 -14.07 8.35
N ILE A 59 -11.01 -13.82 8.33
CA ILE A 59 -10.42 -12.56 8.78
C ILE A 59 -9.91 -11.79 7.59
N ILE A 60 -10.15 -10.49 7.62
CA ILE A 60 -9.58 -9.55 6.65
C ILE A 60 -8.53 -8.70 7.35
N LEU A 61 -7.29 -8.73 6.85
CA LEU A 61 -6.27 -7.78 7.26
C LEU A 61 -6.49 -6.46 6.53
N VAL A 62 -6.70 -5.39 7.28
CA VAL A 62 -6.90 -4.04 6.77
C VAL A 62 -5.68 -3.16 7.04
N ASN A 63 -5.34 -2.27 6.11
CA ASN A 63 -4.31 -1.26 6.33
C ASN A 63 -4.95 -0.01 6.92
N ASN A 64 -4.59 0.33 8.16
CA ASN A 64 -5.14 1.47 8.90
C ASN A 64 -4.33 2.77 8.73
N THR A 65 -3.44 2.83 7.74
CA THR A 65 -2.68 4.05 7.47
C THR A 65 -3.59 5.18 7.03
N LYS A 66 -3.26 6.40 7.48
CA LYS A 66 -3.96 7.64 7.12
C LYS A 66 -3.13 8.46 6.16
N VAL A 67 -3.74 8.83 5.03
CA VAL A 67 -3.11 9.74 4.06
C VAL A 67 -2.97 11.11 4.68
N ILE A 68 -1.78 11.70 4.54
CA ILE A 68 -1.53 13.09 4.91
C ILE A 68 -1.60 14.00 3.67
N PRO A 69 -1.96 15.25 3.83
CA PRO A 69 -1.94 16.22 2.73
C PRO A 69 -0.48 16.59 2.40
N ALA A 70 0.19 15.69 1.70
CA ALA A 70 1.65 15.69 1.52
C ALA A 70 2.17 16.63 0.44
N ARG A 71 1.30 17.38 -0.24
CA ARG A 71 1.68 18.33 -1.28
C ARG A 71 1.57 19.77 -0.77
N LEU A 72 2.72 20.43 -0.61
CA LEU A 72 2.81 21.80 -0.11
C LEU A 72 3.33 22.72 -1.20
N TRP A 73 2.87 23.98 -1.18
CA TRP A 73 3.27 25.02 -2.12
C TRP A 73 3.87 26.22 -1.38
N PHE A 74 5.06 26.61 -1.80
CA PHE A 74 5.74 27.78 -1.26
C PHE A 74 5.95 28.82 -2.36
N ASP A 75 5.50 30.04 -2.12
CA ASP A 75 5.79 31.17 -3.00
C ASP A 75 7.22 31.63 -2.75
N LYS A 76 8.03 31.65 -3.81
CA LYS A 76 9.39 32.20 -3.77
C LYS A 76 9.44 33.66 -4.14
N GLY A 77 8.34 34.27 -4.58
CA GLY A 77 8.26 35.55 -5.19
C GLY A 77 8.36 35.51 -6.72
N ASP A 78 8.09 36.66 -7.37
CA ASP A 78 8.10 36.82 -8.83
C ASP A 78 7.26 35.77 -9.60
N GLY A 79 6.18 35.27 -8.98
CA GLY A 79 5.30 34.26 -9.57
C GLY A 79 5.91 32.86 -9.61
N VAL A 80 7.00 32.60 -8.90
CA VAL A 80 7.66 31.31 -8.83
C VAL A 80 7.17 30.51 -7.63
N TRP A 81 6.45 29.42 -7.90
CA TRP A 81 6.00 28.49 -6.87
C TRP A 81 6.92 27.25 -6.81
N ILE A 82 7.30 26.89 -5.60
CA ILE A 82 8.05 25.66 -5.30
C ILE A 82 7.07 24.64 -4.70
N GLN A 83 6.90 23.52 -5.39
CA GLN A 83 6.12 22.39 -4.88
C GLN A 83 7.02 21.50 -4.05
N ILE A 84 6.57 21.16 -2.86
CA ILE A 84 7.19 20.14 -1.99
C ILE A 84 6.23 18.98 -1.87
N PHE A 85 6.68 17.80 -2.30
CA PHE A 85 5.94 16.57 -2.11
C PHE A 85 6.66 15.71 -1.07
N LEU A 86 6.06 15.61 0.11
CA LEU A 86 6.58 14.86 1.24
C LEU A 86 6.55 13.36 0.92
N LEU A 87 7.65 12.65 1.15
CA LEU A 87 7.77 11.22 0.85
C LEU A 87 7.87 10.37 2.12
N LYS A 88 8.85 10.70 2.97
CA LYS A 88 9.15 9.95 4.20
C LYS A 88 9.64 10.92 5.27
N PRO A 89 9.07 10.91 6.49
CA PRO A 89 9.64 11.65 7.61
C PRO A 89 10.95 10.98 8.04
N LEU A 90 11.96 11.79 8.31
CA LEU A 90 13.28 11.36 8.80
C LEU A 90 13.50 11.70 10.26
N SER A 91 12.58 12.46 10.88
CA SER A 91 12.58 12.80 12.29
C SER A 91 11.21 12.56 12.91
N HIS A 92 11.17 12.24 14.18
CA HIS A 92 9.94 11.91 14.92
C HIS A 92 8.98 13.11 15.04
N ASP A 93 9.52 14.32 15.11
CA ASP A 93 8.77 15.60 15.18
C ASP A 93 8.34 16.14 13.81
N TRP A 94 8.62 15.37 12.74
CA TRP A 94 8.35 15.70 11.35
C TRP A 94 9.11 16.93 10.83
N SER A 95 10.13 17.39 11.54
CA SER A 95 10.92 18.57 11.10
C SER A 95 11.83 18.28 9.90
N THR A 96 12.14 17.01 9.62
CA THR A 96 13.03 16.61 8.52
C THR A 96 12.35 15.58 7.64
N TRP A 97 12.37 15.82 6.32
CA TRP A 97 11.68 14.96 5.35
C TRP A 97 12.53 14.68 4.13
N GLN A 98 12.42 13.46 3.63
CA GLN A 98 12.76 13.15 2.25
C GLN A 98 11.59 13.57 1.35
N VAL A 99 11.90 14.26 0.23
CA VAL A 99 10.88 14.89 -0.60
C VAL A 99 11.15 14.76 -2.10
N MET A 100 10.11 15.01 -2.91
CA MET A 100 10.29 15.45 -4.29
C MET A 100 10.02 16.94 -4.37
N VAL A 101 10.81 17.66 -5.18
CA VAL A 101 10.70 19.11 -5.29
C VAL A 101 10.40 19.52 -6.72
N GLY A 102 9.22 20.08 -6.95
CA GLY A 102 8.86 20.73 -8.20
C GLY A 102 9.60 22.07 -8.32
N ASN A 103 9.98 22.44 -9.54
CA ASN A 103 10.81 23.61 -9.80
C ASN A 103 12.14 23.64 -9.01
N ARG A 104 12.72 22.45 -8.73
CA ARG A 104 13.93 22.27 -7.92
C ARG A 104 15.10 23.20 -8.33
N ARG A 105 15.24 23.51 -9.64
CA ARG A 105 16.27 24.45 -10.13
C ARG A 105 16.11 25.87 -9.60
N LYS A 106 14.89 26.26 -9.25
CA LYS A 106 14.57 27.59 -8.69
C LYS A 106 14.74 27.65 -7.17
N PHE A 107 14.74 26.52 -6.47
CA PHE A 107 15.01 26.42 -5.03
C PHE A 107 16.51 26.15 -4.83
N LYS A 108 17.26 27.23 -4.51
CA LYS A 108 18.73 27.17 -4.32
C LYS A 108 19.06 26.65 -2.93
N GLU A 109 20.31 26.21 -2.74
CA GLU A 109 20.78 25.57 -1.50
C GLU A 109 20.65 26.46 -0.26
N HIS A 110 20.85 27.76 -0.43
CA HIS A 110 20.76 28.73 0.67
C HIS A 110 19.43 29.47 0.77
N ASP A 111 18.46 29.11 -0.08
CA ASP A 111 17.13 29.73 -0.02
C ASP A 111 16.39 29.26 1.23
N GLN A 112 15.68 30.19 1.85
CA GLN A 112 14.66 29.90 2.87
C GLN A 112 13.31 30.38 2.35
N LEU A 113 12.32 29.49 2.35
CA LEU A 113 10.96 29.81 1.95
C LEU A 113 10.08 29.81 3.19
N SER A 114 9.14 30.74 3.28
CA SER A 114 8.29 30.86 4.47
C SER A 114 6.85 31.12 4.12
N ILE A 115 5.96 30.58 4.93
CA ILE A 115 4.54 30.91 4.96
C ILE A 115 4.25 31.51 6.31
N ASN A 116 3.64 32.72 6.29
CA ASN A 116 3.23 33.44 7.51
C ASN A 116 1.69 33.46 7.56
N LYS A 117 1.13 33.12 8.70
CA LYS A 117 -0.30 33.19 9.03
C LYS A 117 -0.46 33.73 10.45
N ASP A 118 -1.69 33.96 10.87
CA ASP A 118 -2.00 34.48 12.22
C ASP A 118 -1.54 33.46 13.30
N GLU A 119 -1.57 32.18 12.98
CA GLU A 119 -1.16 31.09 13.87
C GLU A 119 0.36 30.91 14.01
N GLY A 120 1.17 31.65 13.21
CA GLY A 120 2.63 31.58 13.28
C GLY A 120 3.31 31.56 11.92
N LYS A 121 4.49 30.97 11.89
CA LYS A 121 5.32 30.89 10.68
C LYS A 121 5.84 29.46 10.46
N LEU A 122 5.75 28.99 9.22
CA LEU A 122 6.44 27.79 8.74
C LEU A 122 7.57 28.20 7.81
N THR A 123 8.79 27.75 8.11
CA THR A 123 9.99 28.00 7.27
C THR A 123 10.51 26.69 6.73
N LEU A 124 10.90 26.69 5.46
CA LEU A 124 11.47 25.56 4.72
C LEU A 124 12.89 25.90 4.27
N SER A 125 13.82 24.98 4.47
CA SER A 125 15.18 25.04 3.94
C SER A 125 15.66 23.65 3.49
N TRP A 126 16.76 23.61 2.72
CA TRP A 126 17.43 22.35 2.45
C TRP A 126 18.15 21.85 3.71
N GLY A 127 17.95 20.57 4.04
CA GLY A 127 18.77 19.84 4.99
C GLY A 127 19.94 19.15 4.26
N ASP A 128 19.63 18.50 3.14
CA ASP A 128 20.59 17.92 2.20
C ASP A 128 19.96 17.96 0.79
N ARG A 129 20.47 18.85 -0.03
CA ARG A 129 19.92 19.06 -1.37
C ARG A 129 20.20 17.90 -2.32
N GLU A 130 21.33 17.23 -2.20
CA GLU A 130 21.69 16.10 -3.06
C GLU A 130 20.75 14.92 -2.85
N ASN A 131 20.45 14.61 -1.60
CA ASN A 131 19.55 13.54 -1.20
C ASN A 131 18.08 13.93 -1.12
N ASN A 132 17.73 15.16 -1.57
CA ASN A 132 16.36 15.70 -1.50
C ASN A 132 15.78 15.68 -0.07
N ILE A 133 16.57 16.10 0.90
CA ILE A 133 16.15 16.24 2.29
C ILE A 133 15.90 17.71 2.59
N ILE A 134 14.72 18.03 3.13
CA ILE A 134 14.37 19.35 3.62
C ILE A 134 14.27 19.38 5.13
N LYS A 135 14.37 20.59 5.68
CA LYS A 135 14.07 20.91 7.09
C LYS A 135 12.97 21.93 7.17
N PHE A 136 12.03 21.67 8.07
CA PHE A 136 11.02 22.62 8.50
C PHE A 136 11.39 23.20 9.86
N GLU A 137 11.18 24.49 10.02
CA GLU A 137 11.14 25.17 11.31
C GLU A 137 9.78 25.85 11.45
N SER A 138 9.18 25.81 12.61
CA SER A 138 7.87 26.40 12.84
C SER A 138 7.81 27.22 14.13
N THR A 139 6.96 28.21 14.12
CA THR A 139 6.48 28.90 15.32
C THR A 139 4.95 28.82 15.33
N GLY A 140 4.37 28.81 16.53
CA GLY A 140 2.92 28.65 16.69
C GLY A 140 2.49 27.19 16.58
N LEU A 141 2.04 26.74 15.42
CA LEU A 141 1.61 25.37 15.19
C LEU A 141 2.80 24.40 15.07
N SER A 142 2.60 23.13 15.42
CA SER A 142 3.54 22.04 15.15
C SER A 142 3.64 21.76 13.65
N ILE A 143 4.73 21.12 13.20
CA ILE A 143 4.91 20.75 11.78
C ILE A 143 3.74 19.88 11.25
N PRO A 144 3.27 18.84 11.96
CA PRO A 144 2.09 18.08 11.51
C PRO A 144 0.82 18.90 11.35
N GLU A 145 0.59 19.91 12.21
CA GLU A 145 -0.56 20.80 12.11
C GLU A 145 -0.43 21.74 10.91
N TRP A 146 0.77 22.27 10.64
CA TRP A 146 1.04 23.04 9.44
C TRP A 146 0.80 22.24 8.16
N ILE A 147 1.28 20.98 8.11
CA ILE A 147 1.05 20.09 6.97
C ILE A 147 -0.46 19.84 6.76
N GLU A 148 -1.20 19.61 7.83
CA GLU A 148 -2.67 19.41 7.75
C GLU A 148 -3.40 20.64 7.23
N GLN A 149 -2.95 21.85 7.63
CA GLN A 149 -3.60 23.10 7.26
C GLN A 149 -3.27 23.57 5.83
N LEU A 150 -2.03 23.36 5.39
CA LEU A 150 -1.50 23.91 4.13
C LEU A 150 -1.48 22.91 2.99
N GLY A 151 -1.48 21.62 3.32
CA GLY A 151 -1.24 20.58 2.35
C GLY A 151 -2.48 20.23 1.53
N GLU A 152 -2.21 19.69 0.35
CA GLU A 152 -3.18 19.08 -0.55
C GLU A 152 -3.01 17.56 -0.55
N ILE A 153 -4.12 16.84 -0.72
CA ILE A 153 -4.09 15.39 -0.88
C ILE A 153 -3.34 15.03 -2.17
N PRO A 154 -2.32 14.18 -2.10
CA PRO A 154 -1.55 13.79 -3.28
C PRO A 154 -2.28 12.73 -4.10
N LEU A 155 -3.09 13.16 -5.04
CA LEU A 155 -3.76 12.24 -5.96
C LEU A 155 -2.76 11.54 -6.89
N PRO A 156 -3.02 10.27 -7.27
CA PRO A 156 -2.23 9.57 -8.28
C PRO A 156 -2.22 10.29 -9.62
N PRO A 157 -1.08 10.35 -10.34
CA PRO A 157 -0.96 11.09 -11.59
C PRO A 157 -1.94 10.66 -12.70
N TYR A 158 -2.32 9.38 -12.73
CA TYR A 158 -3.24 8.85 -13.75
C TYR A 158 -4.68 9.36 -13.62
N LEU A 159 -5.06 9.98 -12.50
CA LEU A 159 -6.36 10.65 -12.37
C LEU A 159 -6.45 11.89 -13.26
N ASN A 160 -5.30 12.47 -13.62
CA ASN A 160 -5.15 13.60 -14.55
C ASN A 160 -6.12 14.75 -14.22
N ARG A 161 -6.23 15.09 -12.94
CA ARG A 161 -6.96 16.23 -12.39
C ARG A 161 -6.31 16.73 -11.11
N ASP A 162 -6.60 17.97 -10.76
CA ASP A 162 -6.19 18.52 -9.47
C ASP A 162 -7.00 17.93 -8.31
N ALA A 163 -6.45 18.02 -7.11
CA ALA A 163 -7.15 17.61 -5.90
C ALA A 163 -8.28 18.61 -5.58
N GLU A 164 -9.42 18.08 -5.18
CA GLU A 164 -10.59 18.83 -4.74
C GLU A 164 -10.78 18.66 -3.22
N GLU A 165 -11.58 19.51 -2.60
CA GLU A 165 -11.85 19.42 -1.15
C GLU A 165 -12.49 18.06 -0.77
N SER A 166 -13.31 17.52 -1.66
CA SER A 166 -13.93 16.18 -1.48
C SER A 166 -12.89 15.06 -1.37
N ASP A 167 -11.71 15.20 -2.01
CA ASP A 167 -10.67 14.17 -1.97
C ASP A 167 -10.09 13.95 -0.57
N LYS A 168 -10.20 14.92 0.33
CA LYS A 168 -9.82 14.74 1.74
C LYS A 168 -10.63 13.61 2.41
N GLN A 169 -11.86 13.38 1.95
CA GLN A 169 -12.71 12.29 2.41
C GLN A 169 -12.73 11.12 1.44
N ASP A 170 -12.73 11.39 0.14
CA ASP A 170 -12.86 10.36 -0.90
C ASP A 170 -11.60 9.53 -1.07
N TYR A 171 -10.42 10.15 -0.89
CA TYR A 171 -9.13 9.47 -0.95
C TYR A 171 -8.61 9.03 0.43
N GLN A 172 -9.54 8.69 1.34
CA GLN A 172 -9.24 8.22 2.69
C GLN A 172 -10.03 6.95 3.01
N ALA A 173 -9.32 5.92 3.51
CA ALA A 173 -9.96 4.68 3.93
C ALA A 173 -10.76 4.87 5.23
N ILE A 174 -11.87 4.14 5.38
CA ILE A 174 -12.66 4.14 6.62
C ILE A 174 -11.86 3.64 7.84
N PHE A 175 -10.81 2.84 7.59
CA PHE A 175 -9.92 2.27 8.60
C PHE A 175 -8.80 3.23 9.03
N ALA A 176 -8.66 4.40 8.41
CA ALA A 176 -7.53 5.31 8.58
C ALA A 176 -7.40 5.83 10.02
N LYS A 177 -6.26 5.52 10.66
CA LYS A 177 -5.92 5.91 12.04
C LYS A 177 -4.52 6.54 12.12
N ASN A 178 -3.50 5.86 11.59
CA ASN A 178 -2.10 6.20 11.75
C ASN A 178 -1.60 7.06 10.60
N LYS A 179 -1.33 8.35 10.85
CA LYS A 179 -0.84 9.32 9.85
C LYS A 179 0.56 8.93 9.34
N GLY A 180 0.83 9.09 8.04
CA GLY A 180 2.16 8.86 7.45
C GLY A 180 2.17 8.42 6.00
N ALA A 181 1.03 7.99 5.44
CA ALA A 181 0.96 7.60 4.04
C ALA A 181 0.79 8.81 3.11
N VAL A 182 1.37 8.72 1.92
CA VAL A 182 1.15 9.67 0.82
C VAL A 182 0.22 9.12 -0.26
N ALA A 183 -0.13 7.83 -0.17
CA ALA A 183 -1.15 7.21 -1.01
C ALA A 183 -2.12 6.39 -0.18
N ALA A 184 -3.39 6.38 -0.57
CA ALA A 184 -4.41 5.58 0.12
C ALA A 184 -4.27 4.08 -0.19
N PRO A 185 -4.61 3.18 0.76
CA PRO A 185 -4.86 1.78 0.46
C PRO A 185 -6.19 1.68 -0.29
N THR A 186 -6.16 1.84 -1.62
CA THR A 186 -7.32 2.17 -2.46
C THR A 186 -8.42 1.11 -2.45
N ALA A 187 -8.09 -0.17 -2.26
CA ALA A 187 -9.09 -1.23 -2.08
C ALA A 187 -10.01 -1.00 -0.87
N SER A 188 -9.54 -0.26 0.13
CA SER A 188 -10.32 0.09 1.32
C SER A 188 -11.34 1.21 1.07
N LEU A 189 -11.24 1.93 -0.05
CA LEU A 189 -12.16 3.03 -0.37
C LEU A 189 -13.59 2.56 -0.64
N HIS A 190 -13.77 1.29 -1.03
CA HIS A 190 -15.09 0.69 -1.24
C HIS A 190 -15.87 0.45 0.06
N PHE A 191 -15.16 0.44 1.20
CA PHE A 191 -15.77 0.11 2.49
C PHE A 191 -16.50 1.31 3.07
N THR A 192 -17.73 1.08 3.51
CA THR A 192 -18.62 2.06 4.12
C THR A 192 -19.13 1.52 5.45
N PRO A 193 -19.67 2.38 6.34
CA PRO A 193 -20.26 1.91 7.59
C PRO A 193 -21.32 0.83 7.37
N GLU A 194 -22.14 0.94 6.32
CA GLU A 194 -23.17 -0.05 5.99
C GLU A 194 -22.56 -1.42 5.64
N LEU A 195 -21.51 -1.45 4.81
CA LEU A 195 -20.80 -2.69 4.47
C LEU A 195 -20.17 -3.31 5.72
N LEU A 196 -19.54 -2.50 6.60
CA LEU A 196 -18.96 -3.00 7.85
C LEU A 196 -19.98 -3.67 8.77
N VAL A 197 -21.20 -3.10 8.89
CA VAL A 197 -22.29 -3.71 9.66
C VAL A 197 -22.70 -5.06 9.05
N LYS A 198 -22.81 -5.15 7.72
CA LYS A 198 -23.12 -6.42 7.04
C LYS A 198 -22.04 -7.48 7.27
N MET A 199 -20.76 -7.08 7.22
CA MET A 199 -19.62 -7.99 7.49
C MET A 199 -19.66 -8.50 8.94
N GLN A 200 -19.89 -7.61 9.89
CA GLN A 200 -20.01 -7.99 11.30
C GLN A 200 -21.16 -8.98 11.52
N ASN A 201 -22.34 -8.72 10.93
CA ASN A 201 -23.48 -9.63 11.00
C ASN A 201 -23.22 -10.99 10.34
N ALA A 202 -22.34 -11.06 9.36
CA ALA A 202 -21.89 -12.30 8.73
C ALA A 202 -20.75 -13.01 9.50
N GLY A 203 -20.32 -12.47 10.65
CA GLY A 203 -19.25 -13.05 11.47
C GLY A 203 -17.84 -12.85 10.90
N ILE A 204 -17.66 -11.93 9.94
CA ILE A 204 -16.38 -11.63 9.34
C ILE A 204 -15.62 -10.64 10.20
N GLN A 205 -14.43 -11.04 10.65
CA GLN A 205 -13.59 -10.24 11.52
C GLN A 205 -12.58 -9.42 10.72
N GLN A 206 -12.12 -8.32 11.32
CA GLN A 206 -11.09 -7.46 10.78
C GLN A 206 -9.95 -7.36 11.79
N ILE A 207 -8.71 -7.43 11.28
CA ILE A 207 -7.50 -7.17 12.04
C ILE A 207 -6.70 -6.10 11.32
N GLU A 208 -5.96 -5.30 12.06
CA GLU A 208 -5.30 -4.12 11.52
C GLU A 208 -3.79 -4.31 11.42
N ALA A 209 -3.21 -3.74 10.36
CA ALA A 209 -1.81 -3.47 10.26
C ALA A 209 -1.62 -2.04 9.74
N THR A 210 -0.48 -1.45 9.99
CA THR A 210 -0.08 -0.19 9.38
C THR A 210 0.98 -0.46 8.33
N LEU A 211 0.79 0.02 7.11
CA LEU A 211 1.85 0.17 6.12
C LEU A 211 1.71 1.54 5.50
N HIS A 212 2.72 2.38 5.69
CA HIS A 212 2.74 3.72 5.12
C HIS A 212 3.12 3.66 3.64
N VAL A 213 2.10 3.83 2.79
CA VAL A 213 2.28 3.75 1.33
C VAL A 213 3.03 4.98 0.84
N GLY A 214 4.18 4.74 0.24
CA GLY A 214 5.03 5.78 -0.35
C GLY A 214 4.62 6.17 -1.77
N ALA A 215 5.11 7.32 -2.25
CA ALA A 215 4.87 7.79 -3.62
C ALA A 215 5.49 6.88 -4.71
N GLY A 216 6.38 5.96 -4.32
CA GLY A 216 6.95 4.96 -5.22
C GLY A 216 5.91 4.07 -5.89
N THR A 217 4.76 3.87 -5.24
CA THR A 217 3.63 3.09 -5.78
C THR A 217 3.04 3.68 -7.07
N PHE A 218 3.25 4.98 -7.31
CA PHE A 218 2.78 5.65 -8.54
C PHE A 218 3.78 5.61 -9.69
N LYS A 219 5.02 5.15 -9.46
CA LYS A 219 6.03 5.07 -10.50
C LYS A 219 5.78 3.84 -11.37
N PRO A 220 5.71 4.00 -12.70
CA PRO A 220 5.65 2.86 -13.60
C PRO A 220 6.98 2.08 -13.55
N VAL A 221 6.94 0.80 -13.87
CA VAL A 221 8.16 0.01 -14.12
C VAL A 221 8.78 0.52 -15.42
N SER A 222 10.01 1.00 -15.33
CA SER A 222 10.75 1.60 -16.45
C SER A 222 11.81 0.69 -17.08
N VAL A 223 11.87 -0.56 -16.61
CA VAL A 223 12.83 -1.57 -17.09
C VAL A 223 12.09 -2.65 -17.90
N ASP A 224 12.82 -3.33 -18.81
CA ASP A 224 12.22 -4.39 -19.62
C ASP A 224 12.11 -5.71 -18.85
N PHE A 225 13.02 -5.96 -17.92
CA PHE A 225 13.05 -7.16 -17.11
C PHE A 225 12.81 -6.84 -15.63
N VAL A 226 11.95 -7.63 -15.02
CA VAL A 226 11.43 -7.42 -13.66
C VAL A 226 12.53 -7.48 -12.58
N ASP A 227 13.55 -8.33 -12.78
CA ASP A 227 14.71 -8.48 -11.89
C ASP A 227 15.64 -7.25 -11.85
N GLU A 228 15.47 -6.31 -12.78
CA GLU A 228 16.21 -5.05 -12.86
C GLU A 228 15.47 -3.90 -12.14
N HIS A 229 14.23 -4.13 -11.67
CA HIS A 229 13.43 -3.11 -11.02
C HIS A 229 13.80 -2.97 -9.54
N GLU A 230 14.11 -1.75 -9.12
CA GLU A 230 14.37 -1.43 -7.72
C GLU A 230 13.06 -1.13 -6.97
N MET A 231 12.66 -2.05 -6.10
CA MET A 231 11.52 -1.83 -5.20
C MET A 231 11.87 -0.82 -4.11
N HIS A 232 10.98 0.11 -3.86
CA HIS A 232 11.08 1.02 -2.72
C HIS A 232 10.69 0.31 -1.41
N ALA A 233 11.32 0.71 -0.30
CA ALA A 233 10.97 0.26 1.03
C ALA A 233 9.73 1.02 1.55
N GLU A 234 8.84 0.31 2.22
CA GLU A 234 7.68 0.88 2.91
C GLU A 234 7.71 0.45 4.37
N GLN A 235 7.46 1.41 5.26
CA GLN A 235 7.42 1.19 6.71
C GLN A 235 6.11 0.50 7.10
N PHE A 236 6.21 -0.50 7.97
CA PHE A 236 5.04 -1.16 8.53
C PHE A 236 5.13 -1.31 10.04
N GLU A 237 3.97 -1.41 10.67
CA GLU A 237 3.79 -1.78 12.08
C GLU A 237 2.65 -2.80 12.18
N ILE A 238 2.86 -3.85 12.97
CA ILE A 238 1.81 -4.79 13.38
C ILE A 238 1.82 -4.96 14.90
N ASP A 239 0.65 -5.29 15.43
CA ASP A 239 0.48 -5.71 16.80
C ASP A 239 0.65 -7.23 16.93
N ILE A 240 1.08 -7.70 18.11
CA ILE A 240 1.28 -9.11 18.42
C ILE A 240 0.01 -9.94 18.22
N THR A 241 -1.16 -9.35 18.35
CA THR A 241 -2.46 -9.97 18.16
C THR A 241 -2.63 -10.56 16.76
N LEU A 242 -2.02 -9.95 15.73
CA LEU A 242 -2.03 -10.50 14.38
C LEU A 242 -1.31 -11.86 14.32
N ILE A 243 -0.16 -11.98 14.97
CA ILE A 243 0.61 -13.23 15.00
C ILE A 243 -0.13 -14.31 15.82
N GLU A 244 -0.70 -13.91 16.96
CA GLU A 244 -1.49 -14.82 17.82
C GLU A 244 -2.71 -15.35 17.07
N GLU A 245 -3.41 -14.49 16.32
CA GLU A 245 -4.56 -14.88 15.51
C GLU A 245 -4.17 -15.83 14.38
N LEU A 246 -3.08 -15.55 13.66
CA LEU A 246 -2.54 -16.44 12.64
C LEU A 246 -2.22 -17.83 13.20
N LEU A 247 -1.54 -17.92 14.34
CA LEU A 247 -1.16 -19.17 14.99
C LEU A 247 -2.35 -19.96 15.53
N SER A 248 -3.41 -19.28 16.01
CA SER A 248 -4.60 -19.91 16.57
C SER A 248 -5.43 -20.65 15.52
N ARG A 249 -5.41 -20.19 14.27
CA ARG A 249 -6.31 -20.66 13.20
C ARG A 249 -5.74 -21.72 12.30
N ASN A 250 -4.42 -21.78 12.12
CA ASN A 250 -3.79 -22.58 11.07
C ASN A 250 -4.42 -22.35 9.68
N SER A 251 -4.82 -21.10 9.39
CA SER A 251 -5.44 -20.72 8.12
C SER A 251 -4.97 -19.34 7.69
N GLY A 252 -4.96 -19.09 6.38
CA GLY A 252 -4.60 -17.80 5.83
C GLY A 252 -5.66 -16.72 6.11
N ILE A 253 -5.25 -15.49 5.87
CA ILE A 253 -6.06 -14.29 6.03
C ILE A 253 -6.30 -13.67 4.64
N ILE A 254 -7.44 -13.02 4.46
CA ILE A 254 -7.71 -12.23 3.26
C ILE A 254 -7.04 -10.87 3.40
N ALA A 255 -6.18 -10.53 2.46
CA ALA A 255 -5.55 -9.22 2.41
C ALA A 255 -6.48 -8.18 1.77
N LEU A 256 -6.78 -7.08 2.44
CA LEU A 256 -7.46 -5.95 1.84
C LEU A 256 -6.43 -4.99 1.23
N GLY A 257 -6.27 -5.12 -0.07
CA GLY A 257 -5.27 -4.42 -0.88
C GLY A 257 -3.91 -5.12 -0.94
N THR A 258 -3.15 -4.72 -1.92
CA THR A 258 -1.77 -5.19 -2.13
C THR A 258 -0.84 -4.82 -0.97
N THR A 259 -1.12 -3.71 -0.27
CA THR A 259 -0.38 -3.26 0.91
C THR A 259 -0.52 -4.23 2.08
N ALA A 260 -1.73 -4.67 2.40
CA ALA A 260 -1.97 -5.69 3.43
C ALA A 260 -1.32 -7.03 3.06
N CYS A 261 -1.37 -7.42 1.79
CA CYS A 261 -0.70 -8.61 1.29
C CYS A 261 0.83 -8.52 1.48
N ARG A 262 1.44 -7.37 1.21
CA ARG A 262 2.88 -7.17 1.42
C ARG A 262 3.27 -7.30 2.89
N VAL A 263 2.48 -6.77 3.81
CA VAL A 263 2.70 -6.98 5.25
C VAL A 263 2.62 -8.47 5.59
N LEU A 264 1.51 -9.14 5.24
CA LEU A 264 1.32 -10.56 5.55
C LEU A 264 2.48 -11.42 5.07
N GLU A 265 2.86 -11.30 3.81
CA GLU A 265 3.89 -12.15 3.22
C GLU A 265 5.32 -11.79 3.68
N SER A 266 5.51 -10.62 4.29
CA SER A 266 6.78 -10.24 4.94
C SER A 266 7.01 -10.99 6.26
N LEU A 267 5.94 -11.34 6.99
CA LEU A 267 6.04 -11.95 8.32
C LEU A 267 6.79 -13.29 8.33
N PRO A 268 6.47 -14.28 7.45
CA PRO A 268 7.19 -15.54 7.43
C PRO A 268 8.68 -15.36 7.07
N LEU A 269 9.02 -14.36 6.24
CA LEU A 269 10.41 -14.09 5.87
C LEU A 269 11.21 -13.54 7.05
N LEU A 270 10.61 -12.61 7.81
CA LEU A 270 11.23 -12.07 9.03
C LEU A 270 11.41 -13.15 10.10
N GLY A 271 10.41 -13.99 10.32
CA GLY A 271 10.51 -15.11 11.25
C GLY A 271 11.59 -16.12 10.84
N ALA A 272 11.72 -16.40 9.54
CA ALA A 272 12.77 -17.25 9.01
C ALA A 272 14.18 -16.63 9.23
N LYS A 273 14.34 -15.32 9.02
CA LYS A 273 15.58 -14.60 9.32
C LYS A 273 15.92 -14.67 10.80
N LEU A 274 14.94 -14.54 11.70
CA LEU A 274 15.15 -14.72 13.15
C LEU A 274 15.69 -16.11 13.48
N ILE A 275 15.11 -17.17 12.92
CA ILE A 275 15.52 -18.55 13.15
C ILE A 275 16.96 -18.78 12.67
N LEU A 276 17.34 -18.16 11.55
CA LEU A 276 18.68 -18.30 10.96
C LEU A 276 19.73 -17.35 11.61
N GLY A 277 19.31 -16.45 12.50
CA GLY A 277 20.20 -15.44 13.08
C GLY A 277 20.65 -14.37 12.07
N GLU A 278 19.83 -14.10 11.05
CA GLU A 278 20.11 -13.14 9.96
C GLU A 278 19.26 -11.85 10.10
N LEU A 279 18.59 -11.62 11.23
CA LEU A 279 17.77 -10.42 11.45
C LEU A 279 18.57 -9.37 12.21
N ASP A 280 19.40 -8.59 11.51
CA ASP A 280 20.08 -7.43 12.09
C ASP A 280 19.12 -6.26 12.26
N ASP A 281 18.28 -6.01 11.22
CA ASP A 281 17.18 -5.05 11.21
C ASP A 281 15.87 -5.73 10.81
N VAL A 282 14.73 -5.19 11.25
CA VAL A 282 13.40 -5.68 10.84
C VAL A 282 13.13 -5.22 9.41
N PHE A 283 13.81 -5.87 8.47
CA PHE A 283 13.81 -5.50 7.07
C PHE A 283 13.65 -6.73 6.16
N VAL A 284 12.77 -6.61 5.16
CA VAL A 284 12.57 -7.61 4.09
C VAL A 284 13.06 -7.04 2.78
N ALA A 285 14.10 -7.65 2.21
CA ALA A 285 14.60 -7.30 0.88
C ALA A 285 13.72 -7.86 -0.24
N ALA A 286 13.81 -7.28 -1.43
CA ALA A 286 13.00 -7.67 -2.59
C ALA A 286 13.17 -9.16 -2.97
N GLU A 287 14.40 -9.68 -2.87
CA GLU A 287 14.77 -11.06 -3.18
C GLU A 287 14.47 -12.08 -2.08
N ASP A 288 14.21 -11.65 -0.84
CA ASP A 288 14.02 -12.58 0.29
C ASP A 288 12.94 -13.62 0.02
N GLY A 289 11.86 -13.23 -0.66
CA GLY A 289 10.77 -14.13 -1.05
C GLY A 289 11.19 -15.25 -2.02
N TYR A 290 12.41 -15.20 -2.59
CA TYR A 290 12.96 -16.18 -3.54
C TYR A 290 14.12 -16.99 -2.95
N ARG A 291 14.60 -16.65 -1.75
CA ARG A 291 15.64 -17.38 -1.04
C ARG A 291 15.08 -18.71 -0.53
N LYS A 292 15.60 -19.81 -1.10
CA LYS A 292 15.12 -21.16 -0.78
C LYS A 292 15.18 -21.45 0.72
N VAL A 293 16.26 -21.07 1.38
CA VAL A 293 16.47 -21.28 2.83
C VAL A 293 15.38 -20.63 3.69
N LEU A 294 14.89 -19.45 3.31
CA LEU A 294 13.81 -18.75 4.03
C LEU A 294 12.44 -19.40 3.79
N ARG A 295 12.23 -19.93 2.57
CA ARG A 295 10.94 -20.52 2.18
C ARG A 295 10.73 -21.94 2.70
N GLU A 296 11.80 -22.68 2.98
CA GLU A 296 11.74 -24.07 3.46
C GLU A 296 11.43 -24.18 4.95
N ILE A 297 11.63 -23.10 5.73
CA ILE A 297 11.24 -23.07 7.14
C ILE A 297 9.71 -23.06 7.23
N PRO A 298 9.07 -23.99 8.00
CA PRO A 298 7.62 -24.05 8.13
C PRO A 298 7.03 -22.70 8.57
N THR A 299 5.86 -22.35 8.03
CA THR A 299 5.21 -21.06 8.34
C THR A 299 4.96 -20.92 9.82
N ARG A 300 4.50 -21.97 10.47
CA ARG A 300 4.23 -21.99 11.90
C ARG A 300 5.47 -21.64 12.72
N ASP A 301 6.61 -22.28 12.43
CA ASP A 301 7.86 -22.04 13.15
C ASP A 301 8.31 -20.57 13.01
N THR A 302 8.15 -19.99 11.81
CA THR A 302 8.48 -18.59 11.58
C THR A 302 7.60 -17.64 12.37
N LEU A 303 6.30 -17.92 12.47
CA LEU A 303 5.37 -17.11 13.26
C LEU A 303 5.60 -17.27 14.77
N GLU A 304 5.94 -18.47 15.25
CA GLU A 304 6.30 -18.70 16.65
C GLU A 304 7.58 -17.96 17.03
N ALA A 305 8.57 -17.90 16.14
CA ALA A 305 9.79 -17.12 16.34
C ALA A 305 9.48 -15.61 16.43
N LEU A 306 8.63 -15.09 15.55
CA LEU A 306 8.18 -13.70 15.62
C LEU A 306 7.40 -13.41 16.90
N LEU A 307 6.49 -14.30 17.31
CA LEU A 307 5.73 -14.16 18.55
C LEU A 307 6.66 -14.04 19.75
N LYS A 308 7.68 -14.91 19.82
CA LYS A 308 8.69 -14.87 20.88
C LYS A 308 9.47 -13.56 20.86
N TYR A 309 9.91 -13.11 19.69
CA TYR A 309 10.62 -11.84 19.51
C TYR A 309 9.79 -10.66 20.00
N MET A 310 8.52 -10.57 19.56
CA MET A 310 7.62 -9.47 19.94
C MET A 310 7.30 -9.45 21.44
N LYS A 311 7.17 -10.63 22.09
CA LYS A 311 6.97 -10.74 23.55
C LYS A 311 8.17 -10.24 24.38
N MET A 312 9.36 -10.19 23.80
CA MET A 312 10.54 -9.61 24.45
C MET A 312 10.58 -8.08 24.39
N GLY A 313 9.78 -7.47 23.50
CA GLY A 313 9.64 -6.04 23.32
C GLY A 313 8.31 -5.51 23.85
N ASP A 314 7.76 -4.51 23.16
CA ASP A 314 6.50 -3.83 23.49
C ASP A 314 5.25 -4.50 22.86
N GLY A 315 5.40 -5.69 22.29
CA GLY A 315 4.32 -6.39 21.59
C GLY A 315 4.04 -5.87 20.18
N LYS A 316 4.89 -4.98 19.66
CA LYS A 316 4.77 -4.46 18.30
C LYS A 316 5.98 -4.85 17.45
N LEU A 317 5.74 -5.14 16.18
CA LEU A 317 6.78 -5.34 15.19
C LEU A 317 6.77 -4.16 14.23
N ARG A 318 7.86 -3.39 14.23
CA ARG A 318 8.07 -2.24 13.34
C ARG A 318 9.23 -2.53 12.42
N GLY A 319 9.05 -2.30 11.13
CA GLY A 319 10.09 -2.59 10.15
C GLY A 319 9.81 -1.97 8.80
N GLU A 320 10.63 -2.36 7.84
CA GLU A 320 10.49 -1.94 6.44
C GLU A 320 10.43 -3.18 5.53
N THR A 321 9.66 -3.07 4.46
CA THR A 321 9.57 -4.12 3.45
C THR A 321 9.75 -3.58 2.05
N GLN A 322 10.65 -4.22 1.30
CA GLN A 322 10.80 -4.10 -0.15
C GLN A 322 10.26 -5.34 -0.86
N ILE A 323 9.51 -6.21 -0.15
CA ILE A 323 9.04 -7.47 -0.72
C ILE A 323 8.49 -7.27 -2.13
N PHE A 324 9.00 -8.06 -3.08
CA PHE A 324 8.61 -7.98 -4.47
C PHE A 324 7.98 -9.30 -4.90
N MET A 325 6.68 -9.31 -5.06
CA MET A 325 5.90 -10.49 -5.40
C MET A 325 5.63 -10.50 -6.90
N VAL A 326 6.32 -11.38 -7.61
CA VAL A 326 6.16 -11.60 -9.06
C VAL A 326 5.88 -13.06 -9.33
N PRO A 327 5.42 -13.46 -10.52
CA PRO A 327 5.18 -14.86 -10.86
C PRO A 327 6.34 -15.78 -10.46
N GLY A 328 6.02 -16.84 -9.70
CA GLY A 328 6.99 -17.71 -9.03
C GLY A 328 7.16 -17.43 -7.53
N PHE A 329 6.58 -16.34 -7.01
CA PHE A 329 6.47 -16.12 -5.56
C PHE A 329 5.54 -17.16 -4.92
N SER A 330 5.86 -17.59 -3.70
CA SER A 330 5.06 -18.55 -2.95
C SER A 330 4.37 -17.85 -1.78
N PHE A 331 3.08 -17.58 -1.93
CA PHE A 331 2.25 -17.01 -0.86
C PHE A 331 2.09 -18.02 0.28
N ARG A 332 2.18 -17.53 1.51
CA ARG A 332 2.19 -18.36 2.73
C ARG A 332 1.06 -18.02 3.70
N LEU A 333 0.58 -16.78 3.70
CA LEU A 333 -0.43 -16.31 4.66
C LEU A 333 -1.66 -15.72 3.97
N SER A 334 -1.54 -15.20 2.76
CA SER A 334 -2.66 -14.61 2.03
C SER A 334 -3.52 -15.67 1.36
N SER A 335 -4.67 -16.01 1.94
CA SER A 335 -5.65 -16.98 1.39
C SER A 335 -6.53 -16.38 0.31
N GLY A 336 -6.69 -15.07 0.32
CA GLY A 336 -7.43 -14.28 -0.64
C GLY A 336 -6.93 -12.84 -0.66
N MET A 337 -7.32 -12.11 -1.69
CA MET A 337 -7.00 -10.69 -1.82
C MET A 337 -8.21 -9.93 -2.35
N ILE A 338 -8.56 -8.85 -1.67
CA ILE A 338 -9.52 -7.86 -2.18
C ILE A 338 -8.72 -6.70 -2.72
N THR A 339 -8.85 -6.37 -4.01
CA THR A 339 -8.00 -5.35 -4.63
C THR A 339 -8.69 -4.67 -5.81
N ASN A 340 -8.22 -3.45 -6.17
CA ASN A 340 -8.63 -2.78 -7.41
C ASN A 340 -7.99 -3.46 -8.63
N PHE A 341 -8.41 -3.06 -9.83
CA PHE A 341 -7.73 -3.37 -11.08
C PHE A 341 -6.56 -2.40 -11.28
N HIS A 342 -5.40 -2.91 -11.64
CA HIS A 342 -4.13 -2.19 -11.68
C HIS A 342 -3.70 -1.84 -13.10
N GLN A 343 -2.79 -0.85 -13.21
CA GLN A 343 -2.21 -0.45 -14.49
C GLN A 343 -1.44 -1.60 -15.16
N PRO A 344 -1.46 -1.68 -16.51
CA PRO A 344 -0.58 -2.58 -17.24
C PRO A 344 0.89 -2.28 -16.94
N LYS A 345 1.75 -3.27 -17.04
CA LYS A 345 3.20 -3.19 -16.81
C LYS A 345 3.58 -2.54 -15.47
N SER A 346 2.80 -2.80 -14.42
CA SER A 346 3.07 -2.29 -13.07
C SER A 346 3.50 -3.41 -12.12
N THR A 347 4.19 -3.04 -11.04
CA THR A 347 4.54 -3.97 -9.96
C THR A 347 3.31 -4.62 -9.33
N LEU A 348 2.18 -3.89 -9.30
CA LEU A 348 0.91 -4.39 -8.77
C LEU A 348 0.27 -5.42 -9.71
N MET A 349 0.39 -5.23 -11.04
CA MET A 349 -0.06 -6.23 -12.00
C MET A 349 0.74 -7.53 -11.87
N LEU A 350 2.06 -7.44 -11.65
CA LEU A 350 2.91 -8.60 -11.39
C LEU A 350 2.51 -9.35 -10.12
N LEU A 351 2.13 -8.63 -9.05
CA LEU A 351 1.63 -9.23 -7.81
C LEU A 351 0.33 -10.00 -8.07
N ILE A 352 -0.62 -9.41 -8.81
CA ILE A 352 -1.87 -10.10 -9.17
C ILE A 352 -1.56 -11.36 -9.99
N ALA A 353 -0.70 -11.26 -11.01
CA ALA A 353 -0.30 -12.39 -11.81
C ALA A 353 0.43 -13.48 -10.99
N ALA A 354 1.21 -13.09 -9.98
CA ALA A 354 1.81 -14.04 -9.03
C ALA A 354 0.76 -14.76 -8.20
N PHE A 355 -0.34 -14.06 -7.82
CA PHE A 355 -1.37 -14.56 -6.93
C PHE A 355 -2.36 -15.50 -7.62
N VAL A 356 -2.84 -15.14 -8.82
CA VAL A 356 -3.83 -15.91 -9.58
C VAL A 356 -3.24 -16.75 -10.72
N GLY A 357 -1.91 -16.73 -10.88
CA GLY A 357 -1.22 -17.48 -11.93
C GLY A 357 -1.60 -17.05 -13.33
N SER A 358 -1.77 -18.01 -14.23
CA SER A 358 -2.11 -17.79 -15.64
C SER A 358 -3.55 -17.29 -15.87
N ASN A 359 -4.36 -17.14 -14.82
CA ASN A 359 -5.74 -16.67 -14.95
C ASN A 359 -5.87 -15.14 -15.01
N TRP A 360 -4.80 -14.38 -14.76
CA TRP A 360 -4.87 -12.92 -14.75
C TRP A 360 -5.41 -12.32 -16.05
N PRO A 361 -5.06 -12.82 -17.27
CA PRO A 361 -5.62 -12.26 -18.50
C PRO A 361 -7.14 -12.40 -18.56
N GLN A 362 -7.67 -13.61 -18.27
CA GLN A 362 -9.09 -13.88 -18.24
C GLN A 362 -9.84 -12.95 -17.28
N ILE A 363 -9.28 -12.71 -16.07
CA ILE A 363 -9.88 -11.81 -15.06
C ILE A 363 -9.98 -10.38 -15.59
N TYR A 364 -8.93 -9.88 -16.24
CA TYR A 364 -8.88 -8.52 -16.76
C TYR A 364 -9.71 -8.33 -18.03
N GLU A 365 -9.72 -9.32 -18.94
CA GLU A 365 -10.59 -9.37 -20.12
C GLU A 365 -12.08 -9.37 -19.72
N GLU A 366 -12.44 -10.19 -18.72
CA GLU A 366 -13.80 -10.26 -18.19
C GLU A 366 -14.24 -8.94 -17.54
N ALA A 367 -13.36 -8.30 -16.77
CA ALA A 367 -13.61 -7.00 -16.18
C ALA A 367 -13.83 -5.92 -17.27
N MET A 368 -13.00 -5.92 -18.33
CA MET A 368 -13.15 -5.01 -19.47
C MET A 368 -14.46 -5.22 -20.20
N ALA A 369 -14.80 -6.48 -20.52
CA ALA A 369 -16.02 -6.84 -21.24
C ALA A 369 -17.29 -6.43 -20.48
N ASN A 370 -17.26 -6.50 -19.13
CA ASN A 370 -18.40 -6.18 -18.27
C ASN A 370 -18.40 -4.73 -17.77
N GLY A 371 -17.62 -3.84 -18.39
CA GLY A 371 -17.68 -2.41 -18.12
C GLY A 371 -17.22 -2.03 -16.72
N TYR A 372 -16.23 -2.73 -16.14
CA TYR A 372 -15.57 -2.32 -14.90
C TYR A 372 -14.74 -1.07 -15.12
N ARG A 373 -14.62 -0.29 -14.07
CA ARG A 373 -13.74 0.88 -13.98
C ARG A 373 -12.47 0.49 -13.26
N PHE A 374 -11.37 1.15 -13.58
CA PHE A 374 -10.03 0.75 -13.15
C PHE A 374 -9.41 1.78 -12.22
N LEU A 375 -8.36 1.34 -11.53
CA LEU A 375 -7.47 2.09 -10.65
C LEU A 375 -8.16 2.56 -9.34
N SER A 376 -7.65 3.64 -8.71
CA SER A 376 -7.95 4.01 -7.31
C SER A 376 -9.43 4.16 -6.98
N TYR A 377 -10.20 4.83 -7.84
CA TYR A 377 -11.64 5.05 -7.66
C TYR A 377 -12.50 4.08 -8.50
N GLY A 378 -11.83 3.15 -9.16
CA GLY A 378 -12.48 2.13 -9.98
C GLY A 378 -13.22 1.09 -9.16
N ASP A 379 -13.52 -0.02 -9.80
CA ASP A 379 -14.12 -1.20 -9.19
C ASP A 379 -13.03 -2.15 -8.65
N GLY A 380 -13.40 -3.27 -8.06
CA GLY A 380 -12.41 -4.18 -7.52
C GLY A 380 -12.76 -5.64 -7.69
N SER A 381 -11.90 -6.47 -7.12
CA SER A 381 -12.01 -7.92 -7.17
C SER A 381 -11.76 -8.56 -5.82
N LEU A 382 -12.39 -9.71 -5.59
CA LEU A 382 -12.01 -10.69 -4.57
C LEU A 382 -11.35 -11.86 -5.30
N LEU A 383 -10.07 -12.02 -5.11
CA LEU A 383 -9.28 -13.07 -5.73
C LEU A 383 -8.98 -14.17 -4.71
N ARG A 384 -9.29 -15.41 -5.04
CA ARG A 384 -8.88 -16.60 -4.28
C ARG A 384 -7.66 -17.22 -4.97
N GLY A 385 -6.61 -17.47 -4.20
CA GLY A 385 -5.40 -18.11 -4.73
C GLY A 385 -5.63 -19.57 -5.10
N GLU A 386 -4.90 -20.04 -6.13
CA GLU A 386 -4.99 -21.46 -6.56
C GLU A 386 -4.36 -22.44 -5.56
N LYS A 387 -3.50 -21.97 -4.68
CA LYS A 387 -2.69 -22.83 -3.80
C LYS A 387 -3.28 -22.90 -2.39
N ASN A 388 -3.43 -24.14 -1.91
CA ASN A 388 -3.61 -24.38 -0.48
C ASN A 388 -2.38 -23.87 0.26
N ILE A 389 -2.58 -22.92 1.16
CA ILE A 389 -1.55 -22.40 2.05
C ILE A 389 -1.00 -23.58 2.85
N LYS A 390 0.31 -23.79 2.78
CA LYS A 390 0.99 -24.82 3.59
C LYS A 390 1.45 -24.15 4.90
N TRP A 391 0.91 -24.66 5.98
CA TRP A 391 1.28 -24.27 7.35
C TRP A 391 2.47 -25.04 7.87
#